data_de0a96dfadd8ed409a50145350112ef2
#
_entry.id   de0a96dfadd8ed409a50145350112ef2
#
_cell.length_a   1.000
_cell.length_b   1.000
_cell.length_c   1.000
_cell.angle_alpha   90.00
_cell.angle_beta   90.00
_cell.angle_gamma   90.00
#
_symmetry.space_group_name_H-M   'P 1'
#
loop_
_entity.id
_entity.type
_entity.pdbx_description
1 polymer ?
#
loop_
_entity_poly.entity_id
_entity_poly.type
_entity_poly.pdbx_seq_one_letter_code
_entity_poly.pdbx_strand_id
1 'polypeptide(L)'
;GKRVAVIGRPNAGKSTFINKFINEERLIVSEIAGTTIDSISIPFNVDGKDYVFIDTAGIRKGFKTSHKVEYFSYVRALHSVVESDVVLFLCDSSEGIVDQDLKIINMVCETGKPLLIALNKIYLLTRKEKYEMYSTKRAQSNFLEDFIKLEISGIKGAGFKRLFRNLDQLITRSQKTFTTSELNKSLEKFINQSAPPSVGGRQLKLRYVHFAGINPTTLVI
;
A
#
# COMPACT_ATOMS: atom_id res chain seq x y z
N GLY A 1 8.81 11.53 -10.67
CA GLY A 1 7.85 11.56 -9.55
C GLY A 1 7.74 10.22 -8.85
N LYS A 2 7.27 10.19 -7.62
CA LYS A 2 7.05 8.98 -6.83
C LYS A 2 5.88 8.18 -7.42
N ARG A 3 6.08 6.92 -7.72
CA ARG A 3 5.10 6.06 -8.40
C ARG A 3 4.13 5.43 -7.40
N VAL A 4 2.84 5.69 -7.58
CA VAL A 4 1.76 5.20 -6.71
C VAL A 4 0.87 4.24 -7.49
N ALA A 5 0.84 2.98 -7.08
CA ALA A 5 -0.14 2.02 -7.58
C ALA A 5 -1.44 2.11 -6.78
N VAL A 6 -2.58 2.25 -7.45
CA VAL A 6 -3.90 2.27 -6.81
C VAL A 6 -4.61 0.95 -7.11
N ILE A 7 -4.70 0.09 -6.11
CA ILE A 7 -5.28 -1.24 -6.24
C ILE A 7 -6.46 -1.46 -5.28
N GLY A 8 -7.18 -2.54 -5.46
CA GLY A 8 -8.35 -2.90 -4.66
C GLY A 8 -9.39 -3.60 -5.51
N ARG A 9 -10.40 -4.21 -4.89
CA ARG A 9 -11.49 -4.92 -5.57
C ARG A 9 -12.23 -4.03 -6.59
N PRO A 10 -12.95 -4.62 -7.55
CA PRO A 10 -13.95 -3.89 -8.33
C PRO A 10 -14.88 -3.11 -7.40
N ASN A 11 -15.31 -1.93 -7.82
CA ASN A 11 -16.24 -1.05 -7.08
C ASN A 11 -15.73 -0.48 -5.73
N ALA A 12 -14.50 -0.73 -5.31
CA ALA A 12 -13.89 -0.08 -4.14
C ALA A 12 -13.74 1.45 -4.28
N GLY A 13 -14.03 2.00 -5.47
CA GLY A 13 -14.05 3.44 -5.74
C GLY A 13 -12.73 4.00 -6.29
N LYS A 14 -11.87 3.16 -6.87
CA LYS A 14 -10.58 3.58 -7.45
C LYS A 14 -10.72 4.69 -8.50
N SER A 15 -11.60 4.50 -9.48
CA SER A 15 -11.84 5.49 -10.53
C SER A 15 -12.39 6.80 -9.96
N THR A 16 -13.32 6.70 -9.02
CA THR A 16 -13.91 7.88 -8.35
C THR A 16 -12.85 8.65 -7.57
N PHE A 17 -12.00 7.93 -6.83
CA PHE A 17 -10.88 8.52 -6.09
C PHE A 17 -9.93 9.26 -7.02
N ILE A 18 -9.45 8.61 -8.08
CA ILE A 18 -8.51 9.21 -9.03
C ILE A 18 -9.13 10.42 -9.74
N ASN A 19 -10.37 10.28 -10.24
CA ASN A 19 -11.05 11.39 -10.93
C ASN A 19 -11.28 12.58 -10.01
N LYS A 20 -11.71 12.34 -8.75
CA LYS A 20 -11.91 13.42 -7.77
C LYS A 20 -10.59 14.11 -7.45
N PHE A 21 -9.52 13.33 -7.22
CA PHE A 21 -8.21 13.86 -6.94
C PHE A 21 -7.67 14.73 -8.10
N ILE A 22 -7.79 14.25 -9.34
CA ILE A 22 -7.37 14.98 -10.54
C ILE A 22 -8.13 16.30 -10.69
N ASN A 23 -9.42 16.33 -10.38
CA ASN A 23 -10.25 17.52 -10.52
C ASN A 23 -10.03 18.56 -9.41
N GLU A 24 -9.64 18.14 -8.19
CA GLU A 24 -9.39 19.05 -7.05
C GLU A 24 -7.99 19.67 -7.07
N GLU A 25 -7.00 18.87 -7.31
CA GLU A 25 -5.61 19.32 -7.48
C GLU A 25 -5.48 19.76 -8.94
N ARG A 26 -5.57 21.05 -9.24
CA ARG A 26 -5.38 21.62 -10.59
C ARG A 26 -4.04 21.13 -11.15
N LEU A 27 -4.12 20.01 -11.87
CA LEU A 27 -2.96 19.38 -12.49
C LEU A 27 -2.28 20.36 -13.43
N ILE A 28 -1.02 20.64 -13.16
CA ILE A 28 -0.11 20.98 -14.23
C ILE A 28 0.10 19.66 -15.00
N VAL A 29 -0.84 19.36 -15.89
CA VAL A 29 -0.66 18.29 -16.88
C VAL A 29 0.39 18.81 -17.84
N SER A 30 1.64 18.48 -17.63
CA SER A 30 2.60 18.53 -18.72
C SER A 30 2.21 17.41 -19.67
N GLU A 31 1.72 17.78 -20.85
CA GLU A 31 1.60 16.85 -21.97
C GLU A 31 2.99 16.33 -22.33
N ILE A 32 3.41 15.26 -21.70
CA ILE A 32 4.56 14.48 -22.18
C ILE A 32 4.00 13.60 -23.30
N ALA A 33 3.94 14.18 -24.49
CA ALA A 33 3.75 13.44 -25.73
C ALA A 33 4.94 12.49 -25.92
N GLY A 34 4.70 11.20 -25.94
CA GLY A 34 5.72 10.25 -26.41
C GLY A 34 5.90 8.97 -25.61
N THR A 35 4.85 8.37 -25.04
CA THR A 35 4.95 6.99 -24.57
C THR A 35 3.84 6.12 -25.15
N THR A 36 4.27 5.02 -25.73
CA THR A 36 3.48 3.95 -26.35
C THR A 36 2.27 3.52 -25.50
N ILE A 37 1.20 3.26 -26.14
CA ILE A 37 -0.23 3.10 -25.81
C ILE A 37 -0.62 2.17 -24.62
N ASP A 38 0.28 1.56 -23.85
CA ASP A 38 -0.07 0.47 -22.92
C ASP A 38 -0.14 0.79 -21.44
N SER A 39 0.34 1.93 -20.94
CA SER A 39 0.19 2.31 -19.54
C SER A 39 -0.10 3.81 -19.38
N ILE A 40 -1.34 4.17 -19.07
CA ILE A 40 -1.68 5.56 -18.80
C ILE A 40 -1.21 5.90 -17.39
N SER A 41 -0.07 6.58 -17.32
CA SER A 41 0.43 7.18 -16.09
C SER A 41 -0.09 8.61 -15.97
N ILE A 42 -0.51 9.01 -14.77
CA ILE A 42 -1.03 10.35 -14.50
C ILE A 42 -0.09 11.06 -13.54
N PRO A 43 0.74 11.99 -14.03
CA PRO A 43 1.60 12.79 -13.16
C PRO A 43 0.76 13.85 -12.41
N PHE A 44 1.15 14.12 -11.16
CA PHE A 44 0.51 15.14 -10.34
C PHE A 44 1.47 15.66 -9.26
N ASN A 45 1.15 16.82 -8.67
CA ASN A 45 1.95 17.42 -7.60
C ASN A 45 1.08 17.61 -6.35
N VAL A 46 1.62 17.29 -5.18
CA VAL A 46 0.99 17.54 -3.88
C VAL A 46 2.01 18.20 -2.96
N ASP A 47 1.69 19.38 -2.48
CA ASP A 47 2.54 20.16 -1.56
C ASP A 47 4.01 20.27 -2.08
N GLY A 48 4.17 20.51 -3.39
CA GLY A 48 5.48 20.68 -4.04
C GLY A 48 6.22 19.37 -4.32
N LYS A 49 5.62 18.22 -4.13
CA LYS A 49 6.20 16.90 -4.41
C LYS A 49 5.53 16.24 -5.61
N ASP A 50 6.33 15.71 -6.52
CA ASP A 50 5.86 15.05 -7.73
C ASP A 50 5.56 13.58 -7.51
N TYR A 51 4.39 13.18 -7.98
CA TYR A 51 3.88 11.81 -7.95
C TYR A 51 3.38 11.39 -9.32
N VAL A 52 3.22 10.09 -9.51
CA VAL A 52 2.62 9.51 -10.71
C VAL A 52 1.71 8.36 -10.30
N PHE A 53 0.42 8.45 -10.62
CA PHE A 53 -0.43 7.26 -10.61
C PHE A 53 -0.09 6.40 -11.81
N ILE A 54 0.26 5.14 -11.56
CA ILE A 54 0.63 4.18 -12.60
C ILE A 54 -0.53 3.23 -12.92
N ASP A 55 -0.56 2.74 -14.17
CA ASP A 55 -1.56 1.80 -14.71
C ASP A 55 -3.02 2.20 -14.49
N THR A 56 -3.33 3.46 -14.77
CA THR A 56 -4.70 3.97 -14.62
C THR A 56 -5.65 3.56 -15.76
N ALA A 57 -5.15 2.88 -16.81
CA ALA A 57 -5.94 2.45 -17.97
C ALA A 57 -7.09 1.50 -17.59
N GLY A 58 -6.82 0.54 -16.70
CA GLY A 58 -7.84 -0.37 -16.17
C GLY A 58 -8.86 0.31 -15.24
N ILE A 59 -8.49 1.48 -14.73
CA ILE A 59 -9.34 2.25 -13.81
C ILE A 59 -10.32 3.15 -14.57
N ARG A 60 -9.90 3.70 -15.73
CA ARG A 60 -10.75 4.60 -16.56
C ARG A 60 -11.76 3.85 -17.42
N LYS A 61 -11.41 2.67 -17.94
CA LYS A 61 -12.31 1.83 -18.71
C LYS A 61 -12.98 0.84 -17.77
N GLY A 62 -14.18 1.12 -17.27
CA GLY A 62 -14.95 0.18 -16.44
C GLY A 62 -15.13 -1.15 -17.16
N PHE A 63 -14.27 -2.12 -16.89
CA PHE A 63 -14.36 -3.46 -17.48
C PHE A 63 -15.52 -4.22 -16.87
N LYS A 64 -16.44 -4.71 -17.71
CA LYS A 64 -17.48 -5.67 -17.32
C LYS A 64 -16.81 -7.02 -17.01
N THR A 65 -17.16 -7.57 -15.87
CA THR A 65 -16.60 -8.79 -15.29
C THR A 65 -16.96 -10.06 -16.07
N SER A 66 -15.93 -10.82 -16.51
CA SER A 66 -16.03 -12.24 -16.82
C SER A 66 -14.85 -12.96 -16.16
N HIS A 67 -14.95 -14.25 -15.85
CA HIS A 67 -13.93 -15.04 -15.15
C HIS A 67 -12.50 -14.95 -15.76
N LYS A 68 -12.37 -14.78 -17.06
CA LYS A 68 -11.05 -14.52 -17.72
C LYS A 68 -10.48 -13.14 -17.36
N VAL A 69 -11.32 -12.18 -17.02
CA VAL A 69 -10.92 -10.80 -16.66
C VAL A 69 -10.31 -10.73 -15.25
N GLU A 70 -10.67 -11.63 -14.34
CA GLU A 70 -10.10 -11.65 -12.97
C GLU A 70 -8.61 -11.99 -12.98
N TYR A 71 -8.20 -13.01 -13.73
CA TYR A 71 -6.78 -13.37 -13.86
C TYR A 71 -5.95 -12.24 -14.48
N PHE A 72 -6.41 -11.66 -15.57
CA PHE A 72 -5.73 -10.51 -16.19
C PHE A 72 -5.69 -9.29 -15.29
N SER A 73 -6.75 -9.07 -14.50
CA SER A 73 -6.77 -7.99 -13.52
C SER A 73 -5.76 -8.20 -12.39
N TYR A 74 -5.57 -9.45 -11.94
CA TYR A 74 -4.58 -9.81 -10.92
C TYR A 74 -3.15 -9.61 -11.44
N VAL A 75 -2.83 -10.13 -12.63
CA VAL A 75 -1.49 -9.98 -13.24
C VAL A 75 -1.16 -8.51 -13.47
N ARG A 76 -2.12 -7.72 -13.93
CA ARG A 76 -1.94 -6.27 -14.11
C ARG A 76 -1.72 -5.56 -12.76
N ALA A 77 -2.50 -5.92 -11.73
CA ALA A 77 -2.30 -5.37 -10.39
C ALA A 77 -0.91 -5.69 -9.86
N LEU A 78 -0.42 -6.92 -10.04
CA LEU A 78 0.92 -7.32 -9.64
C LEU A 78 1.99 -6.51 -10.39
N HIS A 79 1.83 -6.32 -11.69
CA HIS A 79 2.74 -5.49 -12.49
C HIS A 79 2.79 -4.05 -11.95
N SER A 80 1.63 -3.45 -11.70
CA SER A 80 1.55 -2.10 -11.12
C SER A 80 2.21 -2.03 -9.75
N VAL A 81 2.04 -3.05 -8.91
CA VAL A 81 2.69 -3.13 -7.60
C VAL A 81 4.22 -3.16 -7.74
N VAL A 82 4.74 -4.02 -8.61
CA VAL A 82 6.19 -4.16 -8.83
C VAL A 82 6.81 -2.85 -9.33
N GLU A 83 6.14 -2.15 -10.22
CA GLU A 83 6.57 -0.87 -10.81
C GLU A 83 6.42 0.33 -9.86
N SER A 84 5.69 0.20 -8.74
CA SER A 84 5.42 1.30 -7.83
C SER A 84 6.50 1.51 -6.78
N ASP A 85 6.52 2.70 -6.18
CA ASP A 85 7.30 3.02 -4.99
C ASP A 85 6.46 2.82 -3.72
N VAL A 86 5.13 2.90 -3.84
CA VAL A 86 4.16 2.66 -2.77
C VAL A 86 2.84 2.20 -3.34
N VAL A 87 2.14 1.38 -2.59
CA VAL A 87 0.82 0.86 -2.94
C VAL A 87 -0.25 1.50 -2.09
N LEU A 88 -1.26 2.05 -2.73
CA LEU A 88 -2.50 2.51 -2.13
C LEU A 88 -3.59 1.47 -2.38
N PHE A 89 -3.96 0.72 -1.34
CA PHE A 89 -5.05 -0.24 -1.40
C PHE A 89 -6.36 0.42 -0.98
N LEU A 90 -7.33 0.51 -1.91
CA LEU A 90 -8.67 1.01 -1.62
C LEU A 90 -9.59 -0.14 -1.23
N CYS A 91 -10.19 -0.01 -0.04
CA CYS A 91 -11.21 -0.89 0.49
C CYS A 91 -12.56 -0.17 0.57
N ASP A 92 -13.65 -0.85 0.22
CA ASP A 92 -15.00 -0.37 0.48
C ASP A 92 -15.36 -0.57 1.95
N SER A 93 -15.51 0.52 2.69
CA SER A 93 -15.79 0.44 4.13
C SER A 93 -17.16 -0.14 4.44
N SER A 94 -18.13 -0.06 3.51
CA SER A 94 -19.48 -0.63 3.72
C SER A 94 -19.49 -2.15 3.74
N GLU A 95 -18.55 -2.78 3.05
CA GLU A 95 -18.35 -4.23 3.04
C GLU A 95 -17.26 -4.69 4.03
N GLY A 96 -16.41 -3.76 4.45
CA GLY A 96 -15.21 -4.06 5.22
C GLY A 96 -14.13 -4.76 4.41
N ILE A 97 -13.08 -5.26 5.09
CA ILE A 97 -12.03 -6.05 4.46
C ILE A 97 -12.49 -7.50 4.42
N VAL A 98 -12.59 -8.07 3.24
CA VAL A 98 -13.01 -9.47 3.00
C VAL A 98 -11.82 -10.31 2.51
N ASP A 99 -12.01 -11.64 2.41
CA ASP A 99 -10.94 -12.57 2.02
C ASP A 99 -10.26 -12.24 0.69
N GLN A 100 -11.00 -11.69 -0.27
CA GLN A 100 -10.44 -11.26 -1.54
C GLN A 100 -9.50 -10.05 -1.37
N ASP A 101 -9.82 -9.13 -0.47
CA ASP A 101 -8.94 -8.02 -0.10
C ASP A 101 -7.66 -8.53 0.57
N LEU A 102 -7.78 -9.50 1.48
CA LEU A 102 -6.64 -10.12 2.15
C LEU A 102 -5.68 -10.81 1.17
N LYS A 103 -6.20 -11.48 0.15
CA LYS A 103 -5.38 -12.09 -0.91
C LYS A 103 -4.57 -11.03 -1.67
N ILE A 104 -5.18 -9.89 -2.00
CA ILE A 104 -4.50 -8.79 -2.69
C ILE A 104 -3.46 -8.14 -1.76
N ILE A 105 -3.80 -7.92 -0.50
CA ILE A 105 -2.86 -7.36 0.51
C ILE A 105 -1.65 -8.29 0.68
N ASN A 106 -1.86 -9.60 0.81
CA ASN A 106 -0.77 -10.58 0.92
C ASN A 106 0.13 -10.56 -0.31
N MET A 107 -0.44 -10.50 -1.52
CA MET A 107 0.34 -10.36 -2.76
C MET A 107 1.26 -9.12 -2.71
N VAL A 108 0.76 -7.98 -2.21
CA VAL A 108 1.59 -6.78 -2.06
C VAL A 108 2.71 -7.00 -1.04
N CYS A 109 2.41 -7.63 0.08
CA CYS A 109 3.39 -7.93 1.12
C CYS A 109 4.53 -8.81 0.61
N GLU A 110 4.23 -9.81 -0.23
CA GLU A 110 5.24 -10.68 -0.86
C GLU A 110 6.21 -9.89 -1.74
N THR A 111 5.79 -8.77 -2.32
CA THR A 111 6.68 -7.89 -3.08
C THR A 111 7.56 -6.99 -2.20
N GLY A 112 7.25 -6.88 -0.91
CA GLY A 112 7.94 -5.98 0.03
C GLY A 112 7.67 -4.49 -0.21
N LYS A 113 6.71 -4.14 -1.05
CA LYS A 113 6.35 -2.73 -1.31
C LYS A 113 5.60 -2.14 -0.12
N PRO A 114 5.87 -0.86 0.22
CA PRO A 114 5.10 -0.19 1.26
C PRO A 114 3.63 -0.11 0.88
N LEU A 115 2.75 -0.39 1.84
CA LEU A 115 1.31 -0.47 1.64
C LEU A 115 0.57 0.47 2.60
N LEU A 116 -0.37 1.25 2.07
CA LEU A 116 -1.35 2.00 2.83
C LEU A 116 -2.75 1.53 2.49
N ILE A 117 -3.56 1.25 3.50
CA ILE A 117 -4.97 0.85 3.33
C ILE A 117 -5.86 2.09 3.49
N ALA A 118 -6.58 2.44 2.43
CA ALA A 118 -7.56 3.51 2.45
C ALA A 118 -8.98 2.92 2.56
N LEU A 119 -9.62 3.18 3.68
CA LEU A 119 -11.01 2.82 3.96
C LEU A 119 -11.91 3.85 3.28
N ASN A 120 -12.30 3.57 2.05
CA ASN A 120 -13.12 4.46 1.23
C ASN A 120 -14.60 4.28 1.52
N LYS A 121 -15.42 5.23 1.07
CA LYS A 121 -16.87 5.29 1.27
C LYS A 121 -17.31 5.34 2.73
N ILE A 122 -16.44 5.82 3.61
CA ILE A 122 -16.69 5.92 5.06
C ILE A 122 -17.95 6.74 5.39
N TYR A 123 -18.38 7.60 4.46
CA TYR A 123 -19.59 8.40 4.59
C TYR A 123 -20.89 7.59 4.51
N LEU A 124 -20.84 6.33 4.06
CA LEU A 124 -21.98 5.42 4.04
C LEU A 124 -22.24 4.78 5.42
N LEU A 125 -21.26 4.79 6.31
CA LEU A 125 -21.35 4.14 7.61
C LEU A 125 -21.89 5.07 8.69
N THR A 126 -22.81 4.57 9.49
CA THR A 126 -23.23 5.18 10.75
C THR A 126 -22.11 5.09 11.81
N ARG A 127 -22.24 5.84 12.90
CA ARG A 127 -21.29 5.74 14.03
C ARG A 127 -21.17 4.31 14.59
N LYS A 128 -22.30 3.60 14.70
CA LYS A 128 -22.36 2.24 15.21
C LYS A 128 -21.61 1.27 14.28
N GLU A 129 -21.88 1.33 12.97
CA GLU A 129 -21.23 0.48 11.98
C GLU A 129 -19.71 0.73 11.91
N LYS A 130 -19.27 1.97 12.05
CA LYS A 130 -17.84 2.28 12.17
C LYS A 130 -17.21 1.63 13.40
N TYR A 131 -17.87 1.71 14.54
CA TYR A 131 -17.39 1.08 15.76
C TYR A 131 -17.32 -0.44 15.61
N GLU A 132 -18.34 -1.05 15.06
CA GLU A 132 -18.37 -2.49 14.77
C GLU A 132 -17.28 -2.90 13.79
N MET A 133 -17.07 -2.13 12.71
CA MET A 133 -16.00 -2.36 11.76
C MET A 133 -14.61 -2.38 12.42
N TYR A 134 -14.36 -1.52 13.40
CA TYR A 134 -13.08 -1.50 14.13
C TYR A 134 -13.01 -2.55 15.25
N SER A 135 -14.12 -2.88 15.91
CA SER A 135 -14.13 -3.86 17.00
C SER A 135 -14.08 -5.31 16.50
N THR A 136 -14.80 -5.63 15.44
CA THR A 136 -14.82 -6.98 14.84
C THR A 136 -13.45 -7.34 14.23
N LYS A 137 -12.69 -6.37 13.77
CA LYS A 137 -11.34 -6.57 13.18
C LYS A 137 -10.28 -6.98 14.20
N ARG A 138 -10.46 -6.71 15.49
CA ARG A 138 -9.54 -7.20 16.54
C ARG A 138 -9.47 -8.72 16.59
N ALA A 139 -10.51 -9.42 16.13
CA ALA A 139 -10.56 -10.87 16.16
C ALA A 139 -10.06 -11.55 14.87
N GLN A 140 -9.99 -10.84 13.73
CA GLN A 140 -9.77 -11.47 12.42
C GLN A 140 -8.36 -11.47 11.87
N SER A 141 -7.46 -10.59 12.26
CA SER A 141 -6.02 -10.78 12.01
C SER A 141 -5.15 -9.71 12.67
N ASN A 142 -4.26 -10.13 13.55
CA ASN A 142 -3.11 -9.34 14.03
C ASN A 142 -2.29 -8.79 12.86
N PHE A 143 -2.31 -9.48 11.72
CA PHE A 143 -1.62 -9.11 10.48
C PHE A 143 -2.00 -7.73 9.95
N LEU A 144 -3.28 -7.33 10.04
CA LEU A 144 -3.72 -6.02 9.55
C LEU A 144 -3.42 -4.88 10.55
N GLU A 145 -3.02 -5.17 11.78
CA GLU A 145 -2.72 -4.13 12.78
C GLU A 145 -1.46 -3.33 12.42
N ASP A 146 -0.52 -3.95 11.72
CA ASP A 146 0.75 -3.33 11.32
C ASP A 146 0.61 -2.31 10.18
N PHE A 147 -0.54 -2.30 9.48
CA PHE A 147 -0.74 -1.38 8.37
C PHE A 147 -1.38 -0.07 8.78
N ILE A 148 -0.94 1.02 8.14
CA ILE A 148 -1.59 2.32 8.24
C ILE A 148 -2.94 2.23 7.54
N LYS A 149 -4.03 2.48 8.29
CA LYS A 149 -5.41 2.54 7.78
C LYS A 149 -5.91 3.97 7.88
N LEU A 150 -6.40 4.52 6.78
CA LEU A 150 -6.95 5.87 6.74
C LEU A 150 -8.37 5.86 6.19
N GLU A 151 -9.26 6.54 6.90
CA GLU A 151 -10.60 6.84 6.41
C GLU A 151 -10.55 7.92 5.34
N ILE A 152 -11.16 7.67 4.18
CA ILE A 152 -11.27 8.62 3.09
C ILE A 152 -12.67 8.65 2.47
N SER A 153 -12.94 9.71 1.73
CA SER A 153 -14.08 9.79 0.84
C SER A 153 -13.62 10.16 -0.57
N GLY A 154 -13.57 9.17 -1.45
CA GLY A 154 -13.22 9.37 -2.85
C GLY A 154 -14.18 10.32 -3.59
N ILE A 155 -15.41 10.50 -3.12
CA ILE A 155 -16.36 11.44 -3.70
C ILE A 155 -16.14 12.87 -3.19
N LYS A 156 -15.89 13.02 -1.88
CA LYS A 156 -15.78 14.33 -1.22
C LYS A 156 -14.35 14.87 -1.14
N GLY A 157 -13.32 14.07 -1.47
CA GLY A 157 -11.91 14.43 -1.30
C GLY A 157 -11.45 14.44 0.17
N ALA A 158 -12.32 14.09 1.11
CA ALA A 158 -11.98 14.10 2.52
C ALA A 158 -10.88 13.07 2.82
N GLY A 159 -9.86 13.48 3.57
CA GLY A 159 -8.73 12.65 3.97
C GLY A 159 -7.54 12.64 3.00
N PHE A 160 -7.63 13.25 1.82
CA PHE A 160 -6.59 13.22 0.77
C PHE A 160 -5.25 13.80 1.24
N LYS A 161 -5.22 14.97 1.88
CA LYS A 161 -3.98 15.56 2.42
C LYS A 161 -3.28 14.61 3.41
N ARG A 162 -4.05 14.00 4.30
CA ARG A 162 -3.52 13.03 5.28
C ARG A 162 -3.02 11.78 4.57
N LEU A 163 -3.72 11.31 3.54
CA LEU A 163 -3.34 10.15 2.73
C LEU A 163 -1.98 10.37 2.10
N PHE A 164 -1.77 11.47 1.35
CA PHE A 164 -0.50 11.73 0.65
C PHE A 164 0.65 11.96 1.60
N ARG A 165 0.43 12.61 2.74
CA ARG A 165 1.46 12.73 3.78
C ARG A 165 1.92 11.37 4.30
N ASN A 166 0.99 10.43 4.51
CA ASN A 166 1.33 9.08 4.95
C ASN A 166 2.01 8.26 3.84
N LEU A 167 1.57 8.37 2.58
CA LEU A 167 2.26 7.75 1.45
C LEU A 167 3.71 8.22 1.35
N ASP A 168 3.95 9.53 1.50
CA ASP A 168 5.29 10.10 1.49
C ASP A 168 6.17 9.57 2.63
N GLN A 169 5.63 9.48 3.83
CA GLN A 169 6.32 8.89 4.97
C GLN A 169 6.66 7.41 4.75
N LEU A 170 5.74 6.63 4.17
CA LEU A 170 5.99 5.23 3.85
C LEU A 170 7.11 5.07 2.82
N ILE A 171 7.10 5.84 1.74
CA ILE A 171 8.18 5.85 0.75
C ILE A 171 9.51 6.21 1.41
N THR A 172 9.55 7.26 2.20
CA THR A 172 10.78 7.69 2.88
C THR A 172 11.31 6.63 3.84
N ARG A 173 10.41 5.94 4.57
CA ARG A 173 10.79 4.85 5.47
C ARG A 173 11.30 3.62 4.72
N SER A 174 10.69 3.26 3.61
CA SER A 174 11.10 2.09 2.81
C SER A 174 12.46 2.27 2.13
N GLN A 175 12.89 3.52 1.94
CA GLN A 175 14.19 3.84 1.36
C GLN A 175 15.30 3.98 2.40
N LYS A 176 14.97 3.82 3.69
CA LYS A 176 15.96 3.94 4.77
C LYS A 176 16.97 2.79 4.69
N THR A 177 18.24 3.14 4.68
CA THR A 177 19.35 2.19 4.79
C THR A 177 19.88 2.18 6.22
N PHE A 178 20.51 1.09 6.62
CA PHE A 178 21.08 0.91 7.95
C PHE A 178 22.55 0.52 7.82
N THR A 179 23.39 1.10 8.66
CA THR A 179 24.78 0.67 8.74
C THR A 179 24.88 -0.65 9.50
N THR A 180 25.89 -1.44 9.16
CA THR A 180 26.18 -2.71 9.83
C THR A 180 26.37 -2.52 11.35
N SER A 181 27.01 -1.41 11.76
CA SER A 181 27.20 -1.08 13.18
C SER A 181 25.88 -0.84 13.91
N GLU A 182 24.94 -0.08 13.33
CA GLU A 182 23.63 0.16 13.93
C GLU A 182 22.82 -1.12 14.08
N LEU A 183 22.87 -1.98 13.05
CA LEU A 183 22.15 -3.24 13.06
C LEU A 183 22.71 -4.20 14.13
N ASN A 184 24.04 -4.34 14.22
CA ASN A 184 24.65 -5.24 15.22
C ASN A 184 24.43 -4.75 16.66
N LYS A 185 24.49 -3.42 16.91
CA LYS A 185 24.09 -2.86 18.22
C LYS A 185 22.62 -3.17 18.57
N SER A 186 21.74 -3.13 17.58
CA SER A 186 20.32 -3.47 17.76
C SER A 186 20.14 -4.96 18.02
N LEU A 187 20.88 -5.82 17.32
CA LEU A 187 20.89 -7.26 17.52
C LEU A 187 21.35 -7.62 18.93
N GLU A 188 22.44 -7.04 19.41
CA GLU A 188 22.95 -7.25 20.78
C GLU A 188 21.90 -6.86 21.83
N LYS A 189 21.24 -5.70 21.67
CA LYS A 189 20.16 -5.29 22.57
C LYS A 189 19.00 -6.29 22.56
N PHE A 190 18.61 -6.77 21.38
CA PHE A 190 17.55 -7.76 21.23
C PHE A 190 17.88 -9.07 21.92
N ILE A 191 19.10 -9.61 21.72
CA ILE A 191 19.57 -10.85 22.35
C ILE A 191 19.59 -10.71 23.87
N ASN A 192 19.99 -9.55 24.40
CA ASN A 192 20.04 -9.29 25.82
C ASN A 192 18.66 -9.16 26.48
N GLN A 193 17.65 -8.74 25.70
CA GLN A 193 16.27 -8.60 26.18
C GLN A 193 15.43 -9.86 26.01
N SER A 194 15.72 -10.66 24.99
CA SER A 194 14.94 -11.83 24.62
C SER A 194 15.89 -12.95 24.17
N ALA A 195 16.02 -13.97 24.97
CA ALA A 195 16.87 -15.11 24.61
C ALA A 195 16.34 -15.75 23.31
N PRO A 196 17.22 -16.00 22.33
CA PRO A 196 16.82 -16.70 21.10
C PRO A 196 16.22 -18.07 21.40
N PRO A 197 15.24 -18.53 20.60
CA PRO A 197 14.63 -19.83 20.82
C PRO A 197 15.66 -20.96 20.74
N SER A 198 15.46 -22.00 21.52
CA SER A 198 16.26 -23.22 21.43
C SER A 198 15.56 -24.24 20.54
N VAL A 199 16.31 -24.83 19.60
CA VAL A 199 15.85 -25.90 18.72
C VAL A 199 16.67 -27.16 19.02
N GLY A 200 15.98 -28.23 19.40
CA GLY A 200 16.67 -29.49 19.76
C GLY A 200 17.66 -29.37 20.92
N GLY A 201 17.37 -28.55 21.94
CA GLY A 201 18.24 -28.31 23.09
C GLY A 201 19.44 -27.41 22.82
N ARG A 202 19.61 -26.91 21.60
CA ARG A 202 20.68 -25.96 21.25
C ARG A 202 20.08 -24.57 21.04
N GLN A 203 20.67 -23.58 21.72
CA GLN A 203 20.28 -22.18 21.58
C GLN A 203 20.81 -21.63 20.25
N LEU A 204 19.95 -20.97 19.49
CA LEU A 204 20.33 -20.26 18.26
C LEU A 204 21.34 -19.16 18.59
N LYS A 205 22.49 -19.15 17.94
CA LYS A 205 23.51 -18.10 18.13
C LYS A 205 23.44 -17.11 16.99
N LEU A 206 22.77 -15.98 17.20
CA LEU A 206 22.78 -14.84 16.28
C LEU A 206 24.07 -14.05 16.49
N ARG A 207 24.96 -13.98 15.50
CA ARG A 207 26.29 -13.40 15.65
C ARG A 207 26.49 -12.09 14.93
N TYR A 208 25.78 -11.91 13.82
CA TYR A 208 26.01 -10.80 12.92
C TYR A 208 24.79 -10.53 12.08
N VAL A 209 24.53 -9.24 11.77
CA VAL A 209 23.47 -8.84 10.87
C VAL A 209 23.98 -7.74 9.93
N HIS A 210 23.62 -7.83 8.66
CA HIS A 210 23.90 -6.77 7.70
C HIS A 210 22.68 -6.46 6.83
N PHE A 211 22.67 -5.25 6.29
CA PHE A 211 21.65 -4.77 5.38
C PHE A 211 21.96 -5.30 3.98
N ALA A 212 21.01 -6.02 3.36
CA ALA A 212 21.17 -6.64 2.05
C ALA A 212 20.41 -5.93 0.94
N GLY A 213 19.36 -5.18 1.23
CA GLY A 213 18.60 -4.51 0.16
C GLY A 213 17.42 -3.69 0.62
N ILE A 214 16.93 -2.88 -0.33
CA ILE A 214 15.73 -2.06 -0.26
C ILE A 214 14.69 -2.70 -1.20
N ASN A 215 13.43 -2.76 -0.82
CA ASN A 215 12.32 -3.28 -1.64
C ASN A 215 12.43 -4.77 -2.04
N PRO A 216 12.23 -5.67 -1.10
CA PRO A 216 11.94 -5.46 0.32
C PRO A 216 13.16 -5.06 1.13
N THR A 217 12.95 -4.38 2.25
CA THR A 217 14.02 -4.17 3.24
C THR A 217 14.48 -5.53 3.75
N THR A 218 15.69 -5.91 3.37
CA THR A 218 16.23 -7.25 3.65
C THR A 218 17.40 -7.16 4.60
N LEU A 219 17.32 -7.93 5.67
CA LEU A 219 18.41 -8.12 6.64
C LEU A 219 18.86 -9.58 6.57
N VAL A 220 20.16 -9.80 6.54
CA VAL A 220 20.78 -11.14 6.62
C VAL A 220 21.44 -11.29 7.98
N ILE A 221 21.07 -12.35 8.68
CA ILE A 221 21.52 -12.64 10.05
C ILE A 221 22.30 -13.94 10.07
#